data_29aef2ccce4b5690027e093bc1f96354
#
_entry.id   29aef2ccce4b5690027e093bc1f96354
#
_cell.length_a   1.000
_cell.length_b   1.000
_cell.length_c   1.000
_cell.angle_alpha   90.00
_cell.angle_beta   90.00
_cell.angle_gamma   90.00
#
_symmetry.space_group_name_H-M   'P 1'
#
loop_
_entity.id
_entity.type
_entity.pdbx_description
1 polymer ?
#
loop_
_entity_poly.entity_id
_entity_poly.type
_entity_poly.pdbx_seq_one_letter_code
_entity_poly.pdbx_strand_id
1 'polypeptide(L)'
;MKMVLSQRQREELNKAIADYLGSNGYTDSLEAFKRETDMPGEVEKKYAGHLEKKWTAVLRLQKRNMELEANLADFQREMQAGAPTREKRSPSDWIPRPPEKYALAGHRAPVTKVLLHPVYSLMASASEDATIKVWDFDSGDYERTLKGHTDSVQDIAFDHTGAFLVSCSADMSIKLWNFSGHYECLKTMHGHDHNVSSVTFTPAGDFILSSSRDKAIKMWEVATGYCVRAFTGHREWVRMVRVHPDGQLMASCSNDQTVRVWDVASKECKLELREHEHVVECVAWAPPSAAPAIEEAAGGDNSGRPAHPGPFLASGSRDKTIKIWDASSGLCLLTLIGHDNWVRGLVFHPGGLLLLSASDDKTVKIWTIKAKRCHRTLEAHQHFCTSIGGCSSTDINNC
;
A
#
# COMPACT_ATOMS: atom_id res chain seq x y z
N MET A 1 35.51 -16.87 -16.14
CA MET A 1 36.15 -15.71 -15.52
C MET A 1 36.79 -16.14 -14.21
N LYS A 2 38.16 -16.18 -14.08
CA LYS A 2 38.81 -16.54 -12.81
C LYS A 2 38.60 -15.37 -11.86
N MET A 3 37.82 -15.54 -10.80
CA MET A 3 37.71 -14.56 -9.71
C MET A 3 39.09 -14.48 -9.01
N VAL A 4 39.78 -13.36 -9.18
CA VAL A 4 41.06 -13.12 -8.51
C VAL A 4 40.74 -12.42 -7.19
N LEU A 5 41.01 -13.10 -6.08
CA LEU A 5 40.81 -12.53 -4.75
C LEU A 5 41.76 -11.31 -4.58
N SER A 6 41.23 -10.23 -3.97
CA SER A 6 42.07 -9.09 -3.57
C SER A 6 43.08 -9.53 -2.49
N GLN A 7 44.18 -8.76 -2.34
CA GLN A 7 45.19 -9.08 -1.34
C GLN A 7 44.62 -9.20 0.06
N ARG A 8 43.75 -8.28 0.45
CA ARG A 8 43.03 -8.30 1.74
C ARG A 8 42.17 -9.56 1.92
N GLN A 9 41.48 -10.00 0.87
CA GLN A 9 40.65 -11.22 0.91
C GLN A 9 41.52 -12.48 1.06
N ARG A 10 42.71 -12.50 0.43
CA ARG A 10 43.67 -13.61 0.61
C ARG A 10 44.23 -13.65 2.04
N GLU A 11 44.58 -12.52 2.62
CA GLU A 11 45.05 -12.44 4.00
C GLU A 11 43.97 -12.91 5.01
N GLU A 12 42.72 -12.49 4.83
CA GLU A 12 41.58 -12.94 5.65
C GLU A 12 41.32 -14.45 5.50
N LEU A 13 41.44 -14.97 4.29
CA LEU A 13 41.29 -16.40 4.02
C LEU A 13 42.41 -17.20 4.67
N ASN A 14 43.70 -16.76 4.54
CA ASN A 14 44.86 -17.43 5.14
C ASN A 14 44.74 -17.47 6.67
N LYS A 15 44.28 -16.39 7.31
CA LYS A 15 44.02 -16.35 8.75
C LYS A 15 42.92 -17.33 9.17
N ALA A 16 41.84 -17.43 8.37
CA ALA A 16 40.77 -18.37 8.66
C ALA A 16 41.17 -19.84 8.49
N ILE A 17 42.04 -20.14 7.50
CA ILE A 17 42.61 -21.49 7.30
C ILE A 17 43.55 -21.85 8.45
N ALA A 18 44.42 -20.95 8.87
CA ALA A 18 45.33 -21.20 9.98
C ALA A 18 44.56 -21.45 11.30
N ASP A 19 43.49 -20.72 11.56
CA ASP A 19 42.60 -20.94 12.69
C ASP A 19 41.93 -22.32 12.62
N TYR A 20 41.42 -22.71 11.45
CA TYR A 20 40.84 -24.02 11.23
C TYR A 20 41.80 -25.16 11.46
N LEU A 21 43.03 -25.06 10.93
CA LEU A 21 44.07 -26.06 11.13
C LEU A 21 44.47 -26.18 12.61
N GLY A 22 44.55 -25.04 13.30
CA GLY A 22 44.89 -25.01 14.74
C GLY A 22 43.77 -25.59 15.61
N SER A 23 42.54 -25.24 15.38
CA SER A 23 41.40 -25.68 16.14
C SER A 23 41.10 -27.18 16.00
N ASN A 24 41.42 -27.78 14.85
CA ASN A 24 41.25 -29.19 14.57
C ASN A 24 42.48 -30.06 14.84
N GLY A 25 43.57 -29.49 15.41
CA GLY A 25 44.75 -30.24 15.86
C GLY A 25 45.73 -30.63 14.74
N TYR A 26 45.64 -30.02 13.54
CA TYR A 26 46.54 -30.28 12.43
C TYR A 26 47.84 -29.46 12.59
N THR A 27 48.64 -29.75 13.63
CA THR A 27 49.78 -28.94 14.03
C THR A 27 50.88 -28.86 12.97
N ASP A 28 51.25 -29.99 12.35
CA ASP A 28 52.29 -30.04 11.35
C ASP A 28 51.86 -29.26 10.08
N SER A 29 50.62 -29.40 9.68
CA SER A 29 50.06 -28.67 8.53
C SER A 29 49.94 -27.17 8.81
N LEU A 30 49.63 -26.79 10.04
CA LEU A 30 49.59 -25.40 10.47
C LEU A 30 50.96 -24.73 10.40
N GLU A 31 52.00 -25.43 10.87
CA GLU A 31 53.39 -24.89 10.80
C GLU A 31 53.88 -24.77 9.38
N ALA A 32 53.63 -25.76 8.51
CA ALA A 32 53.96 -25.69 7.12
C ALA A 32 53.23 -24.54 6.42
N PHE A 33 51.92 -24.40 6.67
CA PHE A 33 51.10 -23.33 6.12
C PHE A 33 51.54 -21.92 6.56
N LYS A 34 51.86 -21.75 7.84
CA LYS A 34 52.38 -20.48 8.36
C LYS A 34 53.72 -20.10 7.71
N ARG A 35 54.57 -21.10 7.46
CA ARG A 35 55.89 -20.89 6.82
C ARG A 35 55.74 -20.47 5.35
N GLU A 36 54.82 -21.09 4.62
CA GLU A 36 54.53 -20.78 3.19
C GLU A 36 53.81 -19.44 3.00
N THR A 37 52.99 -19.04 3.93
CA THR A 37 52.20 -17.81 3.86
C THR A 37 52.86 -16.60 4.55
N ASP A 38 54.05 -16.79 5.11
CA ASP A 38 54.84 -15.77 5.81
C ASP A 38 54.05 -15.04 6.92
N MET A 39 53.22 -15.81 7.68
CA MET A 39 52.40 -15.29 8.76
C MET A 39 53.08 -15.47 10.11
N PRO A 40 53.67 -14.42 10.70
CA PRO A 40 54.26 -14.48 12.04
C PRO A 40 53.16 -14.34 13.11
N GLY A 41 53.19 -15.26 14.09
CA GLY A 41 52.41 -15.12 15.33
C GLY A 41 51.20 -16.01 15.47
N GLU A 42 50.49 -15.88 16.61
CA GLU A 42 49.24 -16.55 16.89
C GLU A 42 48.09 -15.91 16.14
N VAL A 43 47.14 -16.73 15.70
CA VAL A 43 45.91 -16.25 15.02
C VAL A 43 45.03 -15.53 16.05
N GLU A 44 44.60 -14.33 15.74
CA GLU A 44 43.74 -13.54 16.62
C GLU A 44 42.41 -14.28 16.88
N LYS A 45 41.90 -14.28 18.11
CA LYS A 45 40.61 -14.87 18.53
C LYS A 45 39.40 -14.41 17.70
N LYS A 46 39.56 -13.29 17.01
CA LYS A 46 38.55 -12.73 16.09
C LYS A 46 38.20 -13.68 14.93
N TYR A 47 39.13 -14.52 14.51
CA TYR A 47 38.94 -15.46 13.40
C TYR A 47 38.46 -16.85 13.82
N ALA A 48 38.21 -17.08 15.13
CA ALA A 48 37.81 -18.36 15.67
C ALA A 48 36.51 -18.89 15.02
N GLY A 49 36.60 -20.06 14.38
CA GLY A 49 35.51 -20.71 13.65
C GLY A 49 35.00 -19.94 12.43
N HIS A 50 35.77 -18.99 11.91
CA HIS A 50 35.32 -18.14 10.80
C HIS A 50 35.12 -18.92 9.50
N LEU A 51 36.00 -19.87 9.21
CA LEU A 51 35.90 -20.74 8.04
C LEU A 51 34.64 -21.62 8.08
N GLU A 52 34.37 -22.23 9.22
CA GLU A 52 33.18 -23.09 9.43
C GLU A 52 31.87 -22.28 9.33
N LYS A 53 31.84 -21.11 9.93
CA LYS A 53 30.69 -20.19 9.82
C LYS A 53 30.45 -19.74 8.38
N LYS A 54 31.49 -19.40 7.63
CA LYS A 54 31.35 -19.08 6.21
C LYS A 54 30.95 -20.26 5.36
N TRP A 55 31.50 -21.45 5.64
CA TRP A 55 31.12 -22.68 4.93
C TRP A 55 29.65 -23.06 5.15
N THR A 56 29.20 -23.01 6.39
CA THR A 56 27.77 -23.24 6.70
C THR A 56 26.86 -22.20 6.08
N ALA A 57 27.30 -20.93 5.97
CA ALA A 57 26.54 -19.89 5.27
C ALA A 57 26.48 -20.16 3.75
N VAL A 58 27.58 -20.61 3.15
CA VAL A 58 27.59 -20.99 1.72
C VAL A 58 26.67 -22.18 1.45
N LEU A 59 26.70 -23.22 2.29
CA LEU A 59 25.78 -24.35 2.17
C LEU A 59 24.32 -23.95 2.30
N ARG A 60 24.03 -23.02 3.23
CA ARG A 60 22.69 -22.47 3.43
C ARG A 60 22.21 -21.68 2.21
N LEU A 61 23.10 -20.85 1.63
CA LEU A 61 22.82 -20.09 0.41
C LEU A 61 22.65 -21.01 -0.80
N GLN A 62 23.49 -22.06 -0.93
CA GLN A 62 23.33 -23.04 -2.03
C GLN A 62 22.01 -23.78 -1.93
N LYS A 63 21.62 -24.22 -0.72
CA LYS A 63 20.31 -24.84 -0.50
C LYS A 63 19.18 -23.90 -0.89
N ARG A 64 19.27 -22.62 -0.48
CA ARG A 64 18.26 -21.62 -0.83
C ARG A 64 18.19 -21.33 -2.33
N ASN A 65 19.36 -21.28 -3.01
CA ASN A 65 19.38 -21.13 -4.47
C ASN A 65 18.74 -22.34 -5.17
N MET A 66 19.01 -23.56 -4.73
CA MET A 66 18.37 -24.76 -5.28
C MET A 66 16.85 -24.74 -5.07
N GLU A 67 16.38 -24.30 -3.89
CA GLU A 67 14.95 -24.13 -3.62
C GLU A 67 14.32 -23.07 -4.54
N LEU A 68 14.99 -21.94 -4.74
CA LEU A 68 14.53 -20.88 -5.64
C LEU A 68 14.54 -21.32 -7.11
N GLU A 69 15.56 -22.03 -7.54
CA GLU A 69 15.64 -22.59 -8.89
C GLU A 69 14.56 -23.66 -9.15
N ALA A 70 14.28 -24.50 -8.15
CA ALA A 70 13.19 -25.48 -8.23
C ALA A 70 11.82 -24.79 -8.34
N ASN A 71 11.57 -23.78 -7.49
CA ASN A 71 10.34 -23.00 -7.55
C ASN A 71 10.19 -22.26 -8.89
N LEU A 72 11.28 -21.72 -9.41
CA LEU A 72 11.29 -21.04 -10.71
C LEU A 72 11.03 -22.01 -11.85
N ALA A 73 11.59 -23.23 -11.80
CA ALA A 73 11.34 -24.29 -12.77
C ALA A 73 9.88 -24.80 -12.71
N ASP A 74 9.33 -24.93 -11.50
CA ASP A 74 7.93 -25.31 -11.31
C ASP A 74 6.99 -24.23 -11.82
N PHE A 75 7.26 -22.95 -11.52
CA PHE A 75 6.54 -21.80 -12.06
C PHE A 75 6.60 -21.72 -13.60
N GLN A 76 7.77 -22.00 -14.18
CA GLN A 76 7.92 -22.07 -15.64
C GLN A 76 7.15 -23.24 -16.26
N ARG A 77 7.11 -24.40 -15.58
CA ARG A 77 6.29 -25.55 -16.01
C ARG A 77 4.80 -25.24 -15.94
N GLU A 78 4.35 -24.58 -14.86
CA GLU A 78 2.96 -24.12 -14.72
C GLU A 78 2.59 -23.14 -15.82
N MET A 79 3.47 -22.20 -16.17
CA MET A 79 3.28 -21.27 -17.29
C MET A 79 3.21 -21.99 -18.64
N GLN A 80 4.05 -23.02 -18.88
CA GLN A 80 4.07 -23.78 -20.14
C GLN A 80 2.93 -24.80 -20.25
N ALA A 81 2.50 -25.38 -19.14
CA ALA A 81 1.43 -26.38 -19.11
C ALA A 81 0.03 -25.77 -19.28
N GLY A 82 -0.09 -24.45 -19.43
CA GLY A 82 -1.39 -23.78 -19.53
C GLY A 82 -2.28 -24.06 -18.31
N ALA A 83 -1.66 -24.16 -17.11
CA ALA A 83 -2.40 -24.25 -15.88
C ALA A 83 -3.54 -23.22 -15.92
N PRO A 84 -4.70 -23.47 -15.28
CA PRO A 84 -5.78 -22.51 -15.23
C PRO A 84 -5.27 -21.29 -14.48
N THR A 85 -4.53 -20.47 -15.24
CA THR A 85 -4.00 -19.22 -14.79
C THR A 85 -5.15 -18.39 -14.23
N ARG A 86 -4.91 -17.62 -13.19
CA ARG A 86 -5.78 -16.56 -12.70
C ARG A 86 -6.47 -15.77 -13.81
N GLU A 87 -5.88 -15.72 -15.01
CA GLU A 87 -6.42 -15.11 -16.24
C GLU A 87 -7.76 -15.65 -16.74
N LYS A 88 -8.18 -16.86 -16.33
CA LYS A 88 -9.47 -17.44 -16.72
C LYS A 88 -10.59 -17.24 -15.72
N ARG A 89 -10.31 -16.64 -14.56
CA ARG A 89 -11.36 -16.27 -13.63
C ARG A 89 -11.89 -14.88 -13.99
N SER A 90 -13.18 -14.79 -14.26
CA SER A 90 -13.80 -13.48 -14.48
C SER A 90 -13.63 -12.62 -13.23
N PRO A 91 -13.43 -11.30 -13.37
CA PRO A 91 -13.34 -10.40 -12.21
C PRO A 91 -14.53 -10.54 -11.24
N SER A 92 -15.68 -10.98 -11.71
CA SER A 92 -16.85 -11.30 -10.88
C SER A 92 -16.61 -12.40 -9.85
N ASP A 93 -15.60 -13.25 -10.03
CA ASP A 93 -15.30 -14.37 -9.12
C ASP A 93 -14.38 -13.95 -7.96
N TRP A 94 -13.85 -12.73 -7.98
CA TRP A 94 -12.94 -12.19 -6.94
C TRP A 94 -13.68 -11.51 -5.79
N ILE A 95 -14.71 -12.13 -5.32
CA ILE A 95 -15.50 -11.62 -4.19
C ILE A 95 -14.94 -12.21 -2.91
N PRO A 96 -14.60 -11.39 -1.89
CA PRO A 96 -14.17 -11.88 -0.60
C PRO A 96 -15.19 -12.86 0.01
N ARG A 97 -14.68 -13.97 0.55
CA ARG A 97 -15.51 -15.05 1.15
C ARG A 97 -14.92 -15.45 2.49
N PRO A 98 -15.77 -15.72 3.51
CA PRO A 98 -15.29 -16.33 4.74
C PRO A 98 -14.87 -17.80 4.47
N PRO A 99 -13.97 -18.38 5.30
CA PRO A 99 -13.26 -17.71 6.39
C PRO A 99 -12.14 -16.78 5.89
N GLU A 100 -11.67 -15.91 6.78
CA GLU A 100 -10.47 -15.11 6.51
C GLU A 100 -9.26 -16.01 6.22
N LYS A 101 -8.39 -15.58 5.29
CA LYS A 101 -7.18 -16.31 4.97
C LYS A 101 -6.14 -16.15 6.07
N TYR A 102 -5.98 -14.94 6.59
CA TYR A 102 -5.05 -14.59 7.65
C TYR A 102 -5.63 -13.52 8.57
N ALA A 103 -5.29 -13.61 9.86
CA ALA A 103 -5.47 -12.54 10.84
C ALA A 103 -4.08 -12.04 11.26
N LEU A 104 -3.68 -10.87 10.74
CA LEU A 104 -2.34 -10.32 10.97
C LEU A 104 -2.33 -9.48 12.24
N ALA A 105 -1.69 -9.98 13.27
CA ALA A 105 -1.59 -9.33 14.57
C ALA A 105 -0.16 -8.84 14.81
N GLY A 106 -0.01 -7.64 15.40
CA GLY A 106 1.32 -7.11 15.72
C GLY A 106 1.37 -5.61 15.99
N HIS A 107 0.36 -4.82 15.57
CA HIS A 107 0.22 -3.44 16.00
C HIS A 107 -0.22 -3.35 17.47
N ARG A 108 0.21 -2.27 18.15
CA ARG A 108 -0.07 -2.03 19.58
C ARG A 108 -1.27 -1.10 19.79
N ALA A 109 -1.78 -0.51 18.72
CA ALA A 109 -2.91 0.39 18.69
C ALA A 109 -3.75 0.13 17.43
N PRO A 110 -4.94 0.72 17.28
CA PRO A 110 -5.79 0.54 16.11
C PRO A 110 -5.05 0.79 14.80
N VAL A 111 -5.34 -0.05 13.80
CA VAL A 111 -4.88 0.13 12.43
C VAL A 111 -5.75 1.22 11.78
N THR A 112 -5.12 2.22 11.19
CA THR A 112 -5.79 3.35 10.53
C THR A 112 -5.98 3.12 9.03
N LYS A 113 -4.97 2.50 8.40
CA LYS A 113 -4.97 2.26 6.96
C LYS A 113 -4.27 0.97 6.60
N VAL A 114 -4.82 0.29 5.59
CA VAL A 114 -4.22 -0.90 4.96
C VAL A 114 -4.15 -0.67 3.46
N LEU A 115 -3.04 -1.07 2.85
CA LEU A 115 -2.79 -0.92 1.43
C LEU A 115 -1.98 -2.09 0.88
N LEU A 116 -2.37 -2.60 -0.29
CA LEU A 116 -1.62 -3.62 -1.01
C LEU A 116 -0.56 -2.97 -1.90
N HIS A 117 0.59 -3.62 -2.01
CA HIS A 117 1.64 -3.19 -2.92
C HIS A 117 1.22 -3.44 -4.38
N PRO A 118 1.46 -2.50 -5.32
CA PRO A 118 0.97 -2.64 -6.70
C PRO A 118 1.61 -3.80 -7.47
N VAL A 119 2.82 -4.24 -7.12
CA VAL A 119 3.59 -5.24 -7.89
C VAL A 119 3.88 -6.51 -7.08
N TYR A 120 4.26 -6.38 -5.81
CA TYR A 120 4.69 -7.51 -4.98
C TYR A 120 3.56 -8.00 -4.06
N SER A 121 3.68 -9.24 -3.58
CA SER A 121 2.77 -9.83 -2.58
C SER A 121 2.91 -9.20 -1.18
N LEU A 122 3.16 -7.90 -1.12
CA LEU A 122 3.35 -7.15 0.10
C LEU A 122 2.14 -6.28 0.43
N MET A 123 1.91 -6.11 1.71
CA MET A 123 0.88 -5.24 2.26
C MET A 123 1.50 -4.33 3.31
N ALA A 124 1.12 -3.06 3.30
CA ALA A 124 1.48 -2.10 4.34
C ALA A 124 0.27 -1.76 5.21
N SER A 125 0.46 -1.72 6.51
CA SER A 125 -0.54 -1.28 7.49
C SER A 125 -0.01 -0.13 8.32
N ALA A 126 -0.76 0.95 8.43
CA ALA A 126 -0.49 2.10 9.30
C ALA A 126 -1.31 2.01 10.58
N SER A 127 -0.81 2.54 11.69
CA SER A 127 -1.47 2.46 12.98
C SER A 127 -1.28 3.72 13.83
N GLU A 128 -2.17 3.85 14.80
CA GLU A 128 -2.08 4.86 15.87
C GLU A 128 -0.85 4.63 16.78
N ASP A 129 -0.17 3.49 16.70
CA ASP A 129 1.10 3.22 17.40
C ASP A 129 2.32 3.95 16.79
N ALA A 130 2.11 4.91 15.89
CA ALA A 130 3.12 5.68 15.16
C ALA A 130 4.02 4.83 14.25
N THR A 131 3.62 3.61 13.92
CA THR A 131 4.39 2.69 13.06
C THR A 131 3.62 2.29 11.80
N ILE A 132 4.40 1.92 10.78
CA ILE A 132 3.89 1.24 9.59
C ILE A 132 4.52 -0.15 9.59
N LYS A 133 3.72 -1.19 9.40
CA LYS A 133 4.19 -2.56 9.29
C LYS A 133 4.01 -3.08 7.88
N VAL A 134 4.98 -3.89 7.45
CA VAL A 134 4.99 -4.56 6.16
C VAL A 134 4.80 -6.06 6.40
N TRP A 135 3.95 -6.67 5.59
CA TRP A 135 3.53 -8.06 5.69
C TRP A 135 3.55 -8.68 4.30
N ASP A 136 3.88 -9.94 4.22
CA ASP A 136 3.62 -10.76 3.03
C ASP A 136 2.18 -11.31 3.13
N PHE A 137 1.30 -10.96 2.20
CA PHE A 137 -0.09 -11.41 2.23
C PHE A 137 -0.30 -12.82 1.66
N ASP A 138 0.69 -13.40 0.98
CA ASP A 138 0.63 -14.77 0.49
C ASP A 138 0.95 -15.79 1.59
N SER A 139 1.97 -15.52 2.39
CA SER A 139 2.37 -16.36 3.54
C SER A 139 1.69 -15.95 4.85
N GLY A 140 1.28 -14.68 5.00
CA GLY A 140 0.78 -14.10 6.24
C GLY A 140 1.90 -13.68 7.20
N ASP A 141 3.16 -13.68 6.76
CA ASP A 141 4.30 -13.37 7.61
C ASP A 141 4.53 -11.88 7.79
N TYR A 142 4.98 -11.53 8.99
CA TYR A 142 5.49 -10.19 9.28
C TYR A 142 6.88 -10.03 8.66
N GLU A 143 7.09 -8.95 7.91
CA GLU A 143 8.37 -8.66 7.29
C GLU A 143 9.13 -7.56 8.04
N ARG A 144 8.55 -6.40 8.22
CA ARG A 144 9.26 -5.23 8.78
C ARG A 144 8.34 -4.19 9.42
N THR A 145 8.95 -3.37 10.31
CA THR A 145 8.33 -2.15 10.84
C THR A 145 9.12 -0.91 10.41
N LEU A 146 8.43 0.06 9.81
CA LEU A 146 8.96 1.39 9.52
C LEU A 146 8.66 2.29 10.72
N LYS A 147 9.72 2.88 11.29
CA LYS A 147 9.64 3.78 12.44
C LYS A 147 10.20 5.14 12.06
N GLY A 148 9.56 6.20 12.52
CA GLY A 148 10.03 7.58 12.25
C GLY A 148 8.98 8.63 12.54
N HIS A 149 7.68 8.32 12.47
CA HIS A 149 6.64 9.19 12.99
C HIS A 149 6.65 9.19 14.51
N THR A 150 6.28 10.32 15.09
CA THR A 150 6.24 10.53 16.55
C THR A 150 4.82 10.46 17.12
N ASP A 151 3.82 10.42 16.24
CA ASP A 151 2.41 10.31 16.61
C ASP A 151 1.69 9.42 15.58
N SER A 152 0.43 9.15 15.81
CA SER A 152 -0.46 8.29 15.03
C SER A 152 -0.31 8.48 13.51
N VAL A 153 0.01 7.40 12.78
CA VAL A 153 0.00 7.41 11.32
C VAL A 153 -1.43 7.30 10.82
N GLN A 154 -1.89 8.28 10.04
CA GLN A 154 -3.29 8.40 9.63
C GLN A 154 -3.58 7.72 8.28
N ASP A 155 -2.70 7.89 7.30
CA ASP A 155 -2.87 7.34 5.95
C ASP A 155 -1.52 7.02 5.32
N ILE A 156 -1.54 6.10 4.36
CA ILE A 156 -0.39 5.69 3.55
C ILE A 156 -0.81 5.54 2.09
N ALA A 157 0.13 5.76 1.16
CA ALA A 157 -0.09 5.51 -0.26
C ALA A 157 1.20 5.04 -0.92
N PHE A 158 1.07 4.09 -1.87
CA PHE A 158 2.16 3.74 -2.78
C PHE A 158 2.13 4.63 -4.02
N ASP A 159 3.30 4.83 -4.62
CA ASP A 159 3.37 5.29 -6.00
C ASP A 159 2.94 4.16 -6.97
N HIS A 160 2.74 4.49 -8.24
CA HIS A 160 2.28 3.53 -9.24
C HIS A 160 3.26 2.37 -9.50
N THR A 161 4.55 2.57 -9.21
CA THR A 161 5.60 1.54 -9.37
C THR A 161 5.78 0.67 -8.12
N GLY A 162 5.32 1.14 -6.95
CA GLY A 162 5.60 0.54 -5.66
C GLY A 162 7.00 0.84 -5.10
N ALA A 163 7.81 1.65 -5.81
CA ALA A 163 9.15 1.99 -5.35
C ALA A 163 9.15 2.92 -4.13
N PHE A 164 8.11 3.73 -3.99
CA PHE A 164 7.96 4.68 -2.90
C PHE A 164 6.65 4.47 -2.15
N LEU A 165 6.74 4.63 -0.84
CA LEU A 165 5.59 4.74 0.05
C LEU A 165 5.60 6.13 0.66
N VAL A 166 4.45 6.78 0.70
CA VAL A 166 4.25 8.03 1.46
C VAL A 166 3.34 7.76 2.64
N SER A 167 3.63 8.38 3.77
CA SER A 167 2.81 8.32 4.99
C SER A 167 2.55 9.70 5.55
N CYS A 168 1.42 9.87 6.19
CA CYS A 168 1.08 11.08 6.91
C CYS A 168 0.65 10.77 8.35
N SER A 169 0.86 11.73 9.25
CA SER A 169 0.66 11.52 10.67
C SER A 169 0.04 12.71 11.39
N ALA A 170 -0.46 12.41 12.57
CA ALA A 170 -0.90 13.41 13.54
C ALA A 170 0.25 14.29 14.03
N ASP A 171 1.52 13.88 13.84
CA ASP A 171 2.71 14.70 14.10
C ASP A 171 2.91 15.87 13.12
N MET A 172 1.92 16.13 12.25
CA MET A 172 1.90 17.19 11.23
C MET A 172 2.94 16.99 10.11
N SER A 173 3.58 15.84 10.04
CA SER A 173 4.58 15.51 9.02
C SER A 173 4.07 14.52 7.99
N ILE A 174 4.68 14.60 6.81
CA ILE A 174 4.54 13.63 5.73
C ILE A 174 5.92 13.04 5.49
N LYS A 175 6.02 11.72 5.41
CA LYS A 175 7.29 11.03 5.18
C LYS A 175 7.25 10.23 3.90
N LEU A 176 8.34 10.32 3.14
CA LEU A 176 8.57 9.54 1.93
C LEU A 176 9.57 8.44 2.25
N TRP A 177 9.20 7.20 1.96
CA TRP A 177 10.00 6.01 2.24
C TRP A 177 10.41 5.33 0.93
N ASN A 178 11.66 4.89 0.85
CA ASN A 178 12.11 4.01 -0.23
C ASN A 178 11.63 2.57 0.07
N PHE A 179 10.80 2.03 -0.81
CA PHE A 179 10.24 0.69 -0.63
C PHE A 179 10.96 -0.38 -1.46
N SER A 180 11.84 0.02 -2.40
CA SER A 180 12.56 -0.90 -3.31
C SER A 180 13.82 -1.56 -2.73
N GLY A 181 14.12 -1.40 -1.42
CA GLY A 181 15.32 -2.03 -0.86
C GLY A 181 15.46 -1.92 0.65
N HIS A 182 15.89 -0.78 1.16
CA HIS A 182 16.26 -0.66 2.57
C HIS A 182 15.13 -0.15 3.48
N TYR A 183 14.00 0.25 2.92
CA TYR A 183 12.86 0.83 3.65
C TYR A 183 13.23 2.07 4.48
N GLU A 184 14.10 2.92 3.92
CA GLU A 184 14.60 4.12 4.58
C GLU A 184 13.65 5.31 4.36
N CYS A 185 13.55 6.18 5.38
CA CYS A 185 12.89 7.47 5.22
C CYS A 185 13.79 8.41 4.43
N LEU A 186 13.40 8.71 3.19
CA LEU A 186 14.15 9.59 2.31
C LEU A 186 13.95 11.05 2.64
N LYS A 187 12.71 11.43 2.95
CA LYS A 187 12.33 12.82 3.20
C LYS A 187 11.25 12.94 4.26
N THR A 188 11.31 14.02 5.01
CA THR A 188 10.23 14.45 5.89
C THR A 188 9.79 15.84 5.45
N MET A 189 8.52 15.99 5.14
CA MET A 189 7.91 17.24 4.67
C MET A 189 7.07 17.83 5.78
N HIS A 190 7.31 19.10 6.09
CA HIS A 190 6.59 19.88 7.09
C HIS A 190 5.96 21.10 6.44
N GLY A 191 4.85 21.56 6.99
CA GLY A 191 4.19 22.78 6.53
C GLY A 191 2.68 22.80 6.70
N HIS A 192 2.04 21.67 7.11
CA HIS A 192 0.69 21.72 7.64
C HIS A 192 0.71 22.22 9.08
N ASP A 193 -0.31 23.00 9.44
CA ASP A 193 -0.45 23.63 10.77
C ASP A 193 -1.20 22.71 11.76
N HIS A 194 -1.66 21.54 11.29
CA HIS A 194 -2.38 20.57 12.11
C HIS A 194 -2.20 19.16 11.56
N ASN A 195 -2.74 18.14 12.26
CA ASN A 195 -2.66 16.73 11.87
C ASN A 195 -2.96 16.53 10.39
N VAL A 196 -2.12 15.76 9.70
CA VAL A 196 -2.35 15.37 8.32
C VAL A 196 -3.20 14.10 8.30
N SER A 197 -4.35 14.17 7.66
CA SER A 197 -5.39 13.14 7.72
C SER A 197 -5.32 12.13 6.56
N SER A 198 -4.84 12.55 5.40
CA SER A 198 -4.73 11.67 4.25
C SER A 198 -3.64 12.11 3.30
N VAL A 199 -3.10 11.16 2.55
CA VAL A 199 -2.03 11.36 1.58
C VAL A 199 -2.25 10.47 0.35
N THR A 200 -1.86 10.97 -0.82
CA THR A 200 -1.91 10.22 -2.08
C THR A 200 -0.88 10.74 -3.06
N PHE A 201 -0.36 9.87 -3.94
CA PHE A 201 0.44 10.29 -5.09
C PHE A 201 -0.44 10.76 -6.24
N THR A 202 0.09 11.63 -7.09
CA THR A 202 -0.45 11.83 -8.44
C THR A 202 -0.12 10.61 -9.31
N PRO A 203 -0.90 10.32 -10.37
CA PRO A 203 -0.66 9.16 -11.24
C PRO A 203 0.73 9.13 -11.87
N ALA A 204 1.31 10.31 -12.17
CA ALA A 204 2.68 10.43 -12.70
C ALA A 204 3.78 10.14 -11.65
N GLY A 205 3.44 10.18 -10.35
CA GLY A 205 4.41 9.97 -9.26
C GLY A 205 5.25 11.19 -8.90
N ASP A 206 5.10 12.32 -9.63
CA ASP A 206 5.91 13.52 -9.43
C ASP A 206 5.50 14.36 -8.22
N PHE A 207 4.23 14.26 -7.82
CA PHE A 207 3.67 15.02 -6.72
C PHE A 207 2.91 14.14 -5.72
N ILE A 208 2.86 14.64 -4.49
CA ILE A 208 2.06 14.10 -3.39
C ILE A 208 0.99 15.13 -3.04
N LEU A 209 -0.23 14.68 -2.82
CA LEU A 209 -1.30 15.49 -2.23
C LEU A 209 -1.58 15.05 -0.82
N SER A 210 -1.75 16.00 0.07
CA SER A 210 -2.09 15.76 1.47
C SER A 210 -3.26 16.60 1.90
N SER A 211 -4.11 16.05 2.76
CA SER A 211 -5.21 16.78 3.41
C SER A 211 -4.98 16.85 4.90
N SER A 212 -5.48 17.90 5.55
CA SER A 212 -5.23 18.13 6.97
C SER A 212 -6.43 18.71 7.71
N ARG A 213 -6.35 18.62 9.04
CA ARG A 213 -7.22 19.31 9.97
C ARG A 213 -7.10 20.84 9.89
N ASP A 214 -6.04 21.38 9.27
CA ASP A 214 -5.88 22.82 9.00
C ASP A 214 -6.82 23.34 7.90
N LYS A 215 -7.75 22.49 7.40
CA LYS A 215 -8.75 22.79 6.37
C LYS A 215 -8.18 22.98 4.97
N ALA A 216 -6.89 22.70 4.79
CA ALA A 216 -6.20 22.82 3.51
C ALA A 216 -5.83 21.44 2.91
N ILE A 217 -5.68 21.45 1.59
CA ILE A 217 -5.03 20.39 0.85
C ILE A 217 -3.74 20.99 0.29
N LYS A 218 -2.61 20.29 0.42
CA LYS A 218 -1.31 20.74 -0.08
C LYS A 218 -0.74 19.76 -1.07
N MET A 219 -0.05 20.29 -2.06
CA MET A 219 0.63 19.55 -3.11
C MET A 219 2.14 19.72 -2.94
N TRP A 220 2.85 18.61 -2.91
CA TRP A 220 4.29 18.56 -2.63
C TRP A 220 5.01 17.93 -3.80
N GLU A 221 6.14 18.49 -4.19
CA GLU A 221 6.98 17.90 -5.21
C GLU A 221 7.84 16.79 -4.60
N VAL A 222 7.78 15.58 -5.15
CA VAL A 222 8.51 14.41 -4.65
C VAL A 222 10.01 14.62 -4.72
N ALA A 223 10.50 15.25 -5.80
CA ALA A 223 11.92 15.48 -6.03
C ALA A 223 12.56 16.41 -5.00
N THR A 224 11.87 17.46 -4.60
CA THR A 224 12.39 18.46 -3.64
C THR A 224 11.88 18.30 -2.23
N GLY A 225 10.64 17.80 -2.06
CA GLY A 225 9.92 17.74 -0.80
C GLY A 225 9.27 19.06 -0.36
N TYR A 226 9.26 20.08 -1.23
CA TYR A 226 8.63 21.37 -0.93
C TYR A 226 7.16 21.42 -1.36
N CYS A 227 6.38 22.18 -0.59
CA CYS A 227 4.99 22.47 -0.93
C CYS A 227 4.95 23.46 -2.12
N VAL A 228 4.40 23.01 -3.24
CA VAL A 228 4.30 23.83 -4.47
C VAL A 228 2.93 24.49 -4.62
N ARG A 229 1.89 23.92 -4.03
CA ARG A 229 0.51 24.43 -4.12
C ARG A 229 -0.27 24.16 -2.84
N ALA A 230 -1.22 25.06 -2.54
CA ALA A 230 -2.22 24.87 -1.51
C ALA A 230 -3.62 25.11 -2.12
N PHE A 231 -4.58 24.27 -1.72
CA PHE A 231 -5.98 24.37 -2.09
C PHE A 231 -6.78 24.65 -0.84
N THR A 232 -7.48 25.76 -0.84
CA THR A 232 -8.28 26.23 0.31
C THR A 232 -9.73 26.39 -0.12
N GLY A 233 -10.65 26.14 0.79
CA GLY A 233 -12.08 26.27 0.51
C GLY A 233 -12.96 25.46 1.45
N HIS A 234 -12.51 24.31 1.93
CA HIS A 234 -13.22 23.59 2.99
C HIS A 234 -13.32 24.45 4.26
N ARG A 235 -14.47 24.36 4.92
CA ARG A 235 -14.77 25.15 6.11
C ARG A 235 -14.31 24.48 7.39
N GLU A 236 -14.12 23.18 7.33
CA GLU A 236 -13.73 22.30 8.43
C GLU A 236 -12.65 21.30 7.97
N TRP A 237 -12.22 20.41 8.86
CA TRP A 237 -11.17 19.41 8.65
C TRP A 237 -11.38 18.62 7.37
N VAL A 238 -10.37 18.56 6.53
CA VAL A 238 -10.38 17.69 5.35
C VAL A 238 -9.96 16.29 5.76
N ARG A 239 -10.85 15.32 5.57
CA ARG A 239 -10.65 13.93 6.00
C ARG A 239 -9.82 13.14 5.03
N MET A 240 -10.12 13.24 3.75
CA MET A 240 -9.44 12.45 2.73
C MET A 240 -9.33 13.25 1.43
N VAL A 241 -8.26 12.97 0.68
CA VAL A 241 -8.06 13.44 -0.68
C VAL A 241 -7.66 12.27 -1.57
N ARG A 242 -8.23 12.21 -2.79
CA ARG A 242 -7.89 11.19 -3.80
C ARG A 242 -7.83 11.83 -5.19
N VAL A 243 -6.79 11.50 -5.93
CA VAL A 243 -6.58 11.97 -7.31
C VAL A 243 -7.30 11.02 -8.27
N HIS A 244 -7.93 11.57 -9.28
CA HIS A 244 -8.47 10.78 -10.38
C HIS A 244 -7.33 10.17 -11.22
N PRO A 245 -7.49 8.98 -11.80
CA PRO A 245 -6.42 8.33 -12.57
C PRO A 245 -5.86 9.12 -13.76
N ASP A 246 -6.61 10.10 -14.30
CA ASP A 246 -6.12 11.00 -15.36
C ASP A 246 -5.19 12.11 -14.84
N GLY A 247 -5.11 12.31 -13.51
CA GLY A 247 -4.31 13.35 -12.88
C GLY A 247 -4.87 14.77 -12.98
N GLN A 248 -5.99 15.00 -13.65
CA GLN A 248 -6.58 16.34 -13.86
C GLN A 248 -7.45 16.77 -12.68
N LEU A 249 -8.21 15.83 -12.14
CA LEU A 249 -9.14 16.06 -11.05
C LEU A 249 -8.68 15.43 -9.75
N MET A 250 -9.05 16.03 -8.64
CA MET A 250 -8.99 15.42 -7.32
C MET A 250 -10.30 15.62 -6.57
N ALA A 251 -10.65 14.66 -5.72
CA ALA A 251 -11.79 14.75 -4.81
C ALA A 251 -11.31 14.82 -3.38
N SER A 252 -11.99 15.62 -2.57
CA SER A 252 -11.77 15.70 -1.12
C SER A 252 -13.07 15.64 -0.35
N CYS A 253 -13.02 15.09 0.85
CA CYS A 253 -14.16 15.08 1.77
C CYS A 253 -13.79 15.69 3.12
N SER A 254 -14.78 16.21 3.82
CA SER A 254 -14.54 17.04 5.00
C SER A 254 -15.58 16.87 6.10
N ASN A 255 -15.20 17.34 7.30
CA ASN A 255 -16.11 17.53 8.41
C ASN A 255 -17.22 18.56 8.13
N ASP A 256 -17.06 19.41 7.11
CA ASP A 256 -18.09 20.36 6.68
C ASP A 256 -19.26 19.70 5.92
N GLN A 257 -19.32 18.36 5.92
CA GLN A 257 -20.35 17.52 5.31
C GLN A 257 -20.34 17.56 3.77
N THR A 258 -19.31 18.16 3.17
CA THR A 258 -19.21 18.30 1.72
C THR A 258 -18.15 17.39 1.13
N VAL A 259 -18.38 17.00 -0.12
CA VAL A 259 -17.34 16.48 -1.01
C VAL A 259 -17.06 17.56 -2.05
N ARG A 260 -15.78 17.83 -2.31
CA ARG A 260 -15.39 18.82 -3.34
C ARG A 260 -14.56 18.15 -4.42
N VAL A 261 -14.83 18.58 -5.65
CA VAL A 261 -14.05 18.19 -6.82
C VAL A 261 -13.25 19.41 -7.28
N TRP A 262 -11.95 19.23 -7.43
CA TRP A 262 -11.01 20.29 -7.76
C TRP A 262 -10.31 19.98 -9.07
N ASP A 263 -9.98 21.02 -9.80
CA ASP A 263 -9.03 20.96 -10.90
C ASP A 263 -7.62 21.16 -10.34
N VAL A 264 -6.74 20.19 -10.59
CA VAL A 264 -5.37 20.19 -10.04
C VAL A 264 -4.53 21.30 -10.68
N ALA A 265 -4.76 21.63 -11.95
CA ALA A 265 -3.99 22.61 -12.68
C ALA A 265 -4.40 24.05 -12.33
N SER A 266 -5.71 24.37 -12.37
CA SER A 266 -6.23 25.71 -12.08
C SER A 266 -6.34 26.03 -10.59
N LYS A 267 -6.32 25.01 -9.73
CA LYS A 267 -6.58 25.08 -8.26
C LYS A 267 -8.02 25.46 -7.91
N GLU A 268 -8.91 25.45 -8.85
CA GLU A 268 -10.31 25.83 -8.62
C GLU A 268 -11.13 24.66 -8.12
N CYS A 269 -12.03 24.95 -7.19
CA CYS A 269 -13.09 24.03 -6.80
C CYS A 269 -14.16 24.04 -7.87
N LYS A 270 -14.23 22.99 -8.71
CA LYS A 270 -15.23 22.89 -9.77
C LYS A 270 -16.63 22.59 -9.22
N LEU A 271 -16.71 21.70 -8.24
CA LEU A 271 -17.99 21.25 -7.69
C LEU A 271 -17.91 21.13 -6.18
N GLU A 272 -19.01 21.47 -5.53
CA GLU A 272 -19.25 21.24 -4.12
C GLU A 272 -20.53 20.41 -3.95
N LEU A 273 -20.39 19.15 -3.52
CA LEU A 273 -21.45 18.18 -3.40
C LEU A 273 -21.99 18.18 -1.96
N ARG A 274 -23.28 18.48 -1.78
CA ARG A 274 -23.91 18.76 -0.48
C ARG A 274 -25.20 17.96 -0.28
N GLU A 275 -25.09 16.67 -0.06
CA GLU A 275 -26.27 15.85 0.27
C GLU A 275 -26.06 14.93 1.47
N HIS A 276 -24.81 14.83 1.96
CA HIS A 276 -24.57 14.13 3.21
C HIS A 276 -25.03 14.98 4.40
N GLU A 277 -25.67 14.32 5.36
CA GLU A 277 -26.20 14.95 6.58
C GLU A 277 -25.19 15.00 7.72
N HIS A 278 -24.02 14.36 7.54
CA HIS A 278 -22.97 14.30 8.54
C HIS A 278 -21.58 14.32 7.87
N VAL A 279 -20.53 14.33 8.69
CA VAL A 279 -19.11 14.28 8.24
C VAL A 279 -18.91 13.21 7.17
N VAL A 280 -18.24 13.57 6.08
CA VAL A 280 -17.81 12.62 5.05
C VAL A 280 -16.41 12.13 5.39
N GLU A 281 -16.27 10.83 5.60
CA GLU A 281 -15.01 10.21 6.07
C GLU A 281 -14.11 9.76 4.92
N CYS A 282 -14.68 9.28 3.83
CA CYS A 282 -13.91 8.70 2.73
C CYS A 282 -14.51 8.99 1.36
N VAL A 283 -13.63 9.00 0.36
CA VAL A 283 -13.96 9.13 -1.06
C VAL A 283 -13.14 8.14 -1.89
N ALA A 284 -13.76 7.66 -2.98
CA ALA A 284 -13.10 6.76 -3.93
C ALA A 284 -13.57 7.07 -5.35
N TRP A 285 -12.63 7.20 -6.29
CA TRP A 285 -12.95 7.31 -7.70
C TRP A 285 -13.39 5.96 -8.27
N ALA A 286 -14.42 5.97 -9.07
CA ALA A 286 -14.86 4.77 -9.78
C ALA A 286 -13.91 4.47 -10.96
N PRO A 287 -13.55 3.19 -11.17
CA PRO A 287 -12.81 2.81 -12.37
C PRO A 287 -13.71 2.99 -13.61
N PRO A 288 -13.13 3.18 -14.79
CA PRO A 288 -13.91 3.30 -16.04
C PRO A 288 -14.86 2.12 -16.30
N SER A 289 -14.47 0.93 -15.84
CA SER A 289 -15.30 -0.30 -15.90
C SER A 289 -16.60 -0.19 -15.11
N ALA A 290 -16.73 0.71 -14.15
CA ALA A 290 -17.93 0.90 -13.34
C ALA A 290 -18.99 1.78 -14.03
N ALA A 291 -18.61 2.57 -15.03
CA ALA A 291 -19.52 3.51 -15.69
C ALA A 291 -20.81 2.87 -16.21
N PRO A 292 -20.78 1.73 -16.94
CA PRO A 292 -22.03 1.13 -17.42
C PRO A 292 -22.97 0.68 -16.30
N ALA A 293 -22.42 0.16 -15.21
CA ALA A 293 -23.21 -0.30 -14.06
C ALA A 293 -23.84 0.87 -13.29
N ILE A 294 -23.13 1.98 -13.18
CA ILE A 294 -23.63 3.21 -12.52
C ILE A 294 -24.71 3.85 -13.37
N GLU A 295 -24.50 4.00 -14.69
CA GLU A 295 -25.49 4.56 -15.61
C GLU A 295 -26.78 3.76 -15.62
N GLU A 296 -26.69 2.43 -15.75
CA GLU A 296 -27.87 1.57 -15.70
C GLU A 296 -28.60 1.70 -14.37
N ALA A 297 -27.87 1.78 -13.25
CA ALA A 297 -28.46 1.99 -11.94
C ALA A 297 -29.10 3.39 -11.82
N ALA A 298 -28.54 4.43 -12.44
CA ALA A 298 -29.08 5.78 -12.40
C ALA A 298 -30.39 5.94 -13.22
N GLY A 299 -30.78 4.96 -14.02
CA GLY A 299 -31.97 4.99 -14.85
C GLY A 299 -31.72 5.59 -16.23
N GLY A 300 -30.49 5.48 -16.73
CA GLY A 300 -30.14 5.89 -18.07
C GLY A 300 -31.02 5.21 -19.12
N ASP A 301 -31.45 5.98 -20.12
CA ASP A 301 -32.25 5.45 -21.19
C ASP A 301 -31.37 4.68 -22.21
N ASN A 302 -31.97 3.74 -22.93
CA ASN A 302 -31.30 2.95 -23.96
C ASN A 302 -31.02 3.75 -25.26
N SER A 303 -30.94 5.10 -25.19
CA SER A 303 -30.77 5.98 -26.35
C SER A 303 -29.37 5.95 -26.97
N GLY A 304 -28.45 5.19 -26.37
CA GLY A 304 -27.07 5.03 -26.88
C GLY A 304 -26.14 6.21 -26.58
N ARG A 305 -26.63 7.23 -25.88
CA ARG A 305 -25.81 8.30 -25.31
C ARG A 305 -25.83 8.21 -23.78
N PRO A 306 -24.66 8.28 -23.12
CA PRO A 306 -24.63 8.28 -21.66
C PRO A 306 -25.38 9.52 -21.14
N ALA A 307 -26.37 9.31 -20.27
CA ALA A 307 -27.06 10.39 -19.58
C ALA A 307 -26.12 11.11 -18.60
N HIS A 308 -25.12 10.37 -18.10
CA HIS A 308 -24.12 10.83 -17.15
C HIS A 308 -22.72 10.47 -17.65
N PRO A 309 -21.97 11.43 -18.23
CA PRO A 309 -20.67 11.13 -18.84
C PRO A 309 -19.55 10.78 -17.84
N GLY A 310 -19.75 11.02 -16.51
CA GLY A 310 -18.71 10.82 -15.50
C GLY A 310 -17.59 11.87 -15.58
N PRO A 311 -16.49 11.69 -14.90
CA PRO A 311 -16.15 10.55 -14.04
C PRO A 311 -17.02 10.42 -12.80
N PHE A 312 -17.10 9.21 -12.24
CA PHE A 312 -17.94 8.91 -11.08
C PHE A 312 -17.11 8.82 -9.79
N LEU A 313 -17.71 9.22 -8.69
CA LEU A 313 -17.11 9.27 -7.36
C LEU A 313 -18.04 8.64 -6.34
N ALA A 314 -17.51 7.83 -5.42
CA ALA A 314 -18.24 7.37 -4.25
C ALA A 314 -17.75 8.09 -2.99
N SER A 315 -18.67 8.39 -2.07
CA SER A 315 -18.38 8.95 -0.75
C SER A 315 -19.07 8.16 0.35
N GLY A 316 -18.38 8.00 1.48
CA GLY A 316 -18.90 7.34 2.68
C GLY A 316 -18.89 8.32 3.86
N SER A 317 -19.98 8.30 4.63
CA SER A 317 -20.22 9.29 5.66
C SER A 317 -20.57 8.68 7.02
N ARG A 318 -20.51 9.51 8.04
CA ARG A 318 -21.04 9.23 9.39
C ARG A 318 -22.55 9.17 9.41
N ASP A 319 -23.25 9.65 8.39
CA ASP A 319 -24.69 9.45 8.22
C ASP A 319 -25.07 8.01 7.87
N LYS A 320 -24.08 7.09 7.84
CA LYS A 320 -24.20 5.65 7.58
C LYS A 320 -24.51 5.32 6.12
N THR A 321 -24.50 6.31 5.24
CA THR A 321 -24.81 6.14 3.82
C THR A 321 -23.56 6.20 2.96
N ILE A 322 -23.65 5.58 1.79
CA ILE A 322 -22.70 5.73 0.71
C ILE A 322 -23.44 6.38 -0.45
N LYS A 323 -22.86 7.42 -1.03
CA LYS A 323 -23.42 8.11 -2.19
C LYS A 323 -22.49 7.98 -3.38
N ILE A 324 -23.07 7.82 -4.57
CA ILE A 324 -22.33 7.80 -5.84
C ILE A 324 -22.74 9.03 -6.64
N TRP A 325 -21.76 9.76 -7.12
CA TRP A 325 -21.89 11.07 -7.75
C TRP A 325 -21.37 11.04 -9.17
N ASP A 326 -21.98 11.83 -10.03
CA ASP A 326 -21.39 12.25 -11.30
C ASP A 326 -20.56 13.52 -11.05
N ALA A 327 -19.25 13.41 -11.20
CA ALA A 327 -18.33 14.53 -10.98
C ALA A 327 -18.29 15.54 -12.15
N SER A 328 -19.05 15.34 -13.21
CA SER A 328 -19.24 16.33 -14.28
C SER A 328 -20.40 17.26 -14.00
N SER A 329 -21.51 16.71 -13.52
CA SER A 329 -22.75 17.46 -13.26
C SER A 329 -22.91 17.84 -11.77
N GLY A 330 -22.25 17.13 -10.87
CA GLY A 330 -22.42 17.29 -9.41
C GLY A 330 -23.66 16.59 -8.85
N LEU A 331 -24.35 15.78 -9.64
CA LEU A 331 -25.55 15.09 -9.22
C LEU A 331 -25.25 13.84 -8.40
N CYS A 332 -26.02 13.62 -7.34
CA CYS A 332 -26.05 12.34 -6.63
C CYS A 332 -26.91 11.35 -7.41
N LEU A 333 -26.29 10.30 -7.93
CA LEU A 333 -26.95 9.29 -8.74
C LEU A 333 -27.56 8.17 -7.90
N LEU A 334 -26.84 7.74 -6.87
CA LEU A 334 -27.22 6.59 -6.04
C LEU A 334 -26.95 6.88 -4.58
N THR A 335 -27.85 6.42 -3.70
CA THR A 335 -27.62 6.35 -2.26
C THR A 335 -27.76 4.90 -1.81
N LEU A 336 -26.70 4.33 -1.22
CA LEU A 336 -26.69 2.98 -0.68
C LEU A 336 -26.86 3.05 0.83
N ILE A 337 -27.89 2.40 1.34
CA ILE A 337 -28.28 2.39 2.74
C ILE A 337 -28.19 0.96 3.26
N GLY A 338 -27.65 0.77 4.48
CA GLY A 338 -27.60 -0.55 5.10
C GLY A 338 -26.47 -0.74 6.11
N HIS A 339 -25.55 0.21 6.26
CA HIS A 339 -24.64 0.24 7.41
C HIS A 339 -25.36 0.81 8.65
N ASP A 340 -25.03 0.27 9.82
CA ASP A 340 -25.59 0.69 11.10
C ASP A 340 -24.73 1.74 11.81
N ASN A 341 -23.53 2.02 11.29
CA ASN A 341 -22.61 3.00 11.85
C ASN A 341 -21.78 3.68 10.74
N TRP A 342 -20.81 4.51 11.09
CA TRP A 342 -20.00 5.33 10.21
C TRP A 342 -19.28 4.51 9.14
N VAL A 343 -19.34 4.97 7.90
CA VAL A 343 -18.58 4.36 6.78
C VAL A 343 -17.19 4.98 6.73
N ARG A 344 -16.17 4.16 6.98
CA ARG A 344 -14.77 4.60 7.11
C ARG A 344 -13.94 4.40 5.85
N GLY A 345 -14.26 3.41 5.05
CA GLY A 345 -13.47 3.06 3.87
C GLY A 345 -14.33 2.60 2.72
N LEU A 346 -13.90 2.94 1.51
CA LEU A 346 -14.54 2.58 0.26
C LEU A 346 -13.49 2.14 -0.75
N VAL A 347 -13.78 1.07 -1.48
CA VAL A 347 -12.98 0.58 -2.61
C VAL A 347 -13.91 0.04 -3.69
N PHE A 348 -13.72 0.51 -4.92
CA PHE A 348 -14.37 -0.12 -6.07
C PHE A 348 -13.64 -1.39 -6.45
N HIS A 349 -14.40 -2.41 -6.79
CA HIS A 349 -13.85 -3.61 -7.38
C HIS A 349 -13.38 -3.30 -8.82
N PRO A 350 -12.20 -3.79 -9.27
CA PRO A 350 -11.66 -3.49 -10.60
C PRO A 350 -12.60 -3.85 -11.75
N GLY A 351 -13.44 -4.88 -11.59
CA GLY A 351 -14.47 -5.24 -12.57
C GLY A 351 -15.64 -4.27 -12.68
N GLY A 352 -15.68 -3.22 -11.85
CA GLY A 352 -16.67 -2.14 -11.93
C GLY A 352 -18.09 -2.46 -11.45
N LEU A 353 -18.43 -3.72 -11.19
CA LEU A 353 -19.78 -4.13 -10.82
C LEU A 353 -20.08 -4.00 -9.33
N LEU A 354 -19.04 -3.99 -8.52
CA LEU A 354 -19.13 -4.04 -7.07
C LEU A 354 -18.41 -2.87 -6.41
N LEU A 355 -18.94 -2.44 -5.27
CA LEU A 355 -18.31 -1.51 -4.33
C LEU A 355 -18.18 -2.21 -2.98
N LEU A 356 -17.04 -2.05 -2.32
CA LEU A 356 -16.79 -2.57 -0.99
C LEU A 356 -16.71 -1.42 0.00
N SER A 357 -17.26 -1.61 1.19
CA SER A 357 -17.24 -0.61 2.26
C SER A 357 -16.87 -1.23 3.60
N ALA A 358 -16.09 -0.49 4.40
CA ALA A 358 -15.76 -0.81 5.78
C ALA A 358 -16.43 0.19 6.73
N SER A 359 -16.96 -0.31 7.85
CA SER A 359 -17.72 0.52 8.79
C SER A 359 -17.42 0.24 10.25
N ASP A 360 -17.70 1.25 11.09
CA ASP A 360 -17.67 1.13 12.54
C ASP A 360 -18.75 0.17 13.08
N ASP A 361 -19.65 -0.34 12.25
CA ASP A 361 -20.57 -1.44 12.58
C ASP A 361 -19.89 -2.82 12.61
N LYS A 362 -18.54 -2.88 12.48
CA LYS A 362 -17.68 -4.09 12.51
C LYS A 362 -17.78 -4.94 11.26
N THR A 363 -18.49 -4.47 10.24
CA THR A 363 -18.73 -5.24 9.01
C THR A 363 -18.00 -4.62 7.81
N VAL A 364 -17.70 -5.49 6.87
CA VAL A 364 -17.39 -5.13 5.49
C VAL A 364 -18.57 -5.54 4.63
N LYS A 365 -19.14 -4.61 3.88
CA LYS A 365 -20.25 -4.88 2.98
C LYS A 365 -19.80 -4.80 1.52
N ILE A 366 -20.36 -5.71 0.73
CA ILE A 366 -20.16 -5.78 -0.72
C ILE A 366 -21.48 -5.37 -1.37
N TRP A 367 -21.43 -4.32 -2.17
CA TRP A 367 -22.62 -3.74 -2.82
C TRP A 367 -22.60 -4.06 -4.30
N THR A 368 -23.73 -4.51 -4.83
CA THR A 368 -23.95 -4.57 -6.29
C THR A 368 -24.48 -3.22 -6.74
N ILE A 369 -23.68 -2.50 -7.53
CA ILE A 369 -24.02 -1.13 -7.98
C ILE A 369 -25.31 -1.12 -8.77
N LYS A 370 -25.42 -1.98 -9.79
CA LYS A 370 -26.62 -2.11 -10.63
C LYS A 370 -27.91 -2.36 -9.84
N ALA A 371 -27.85 -3.23 -8.82
CA ALA A 371 -29.02 -3.59 -8.01
C ALA A 371 -29.27 -2.63 -6.84
N LYS A 372 -28.40 -1.66 -6.59
CA LYS A 372 -28.47 -0.67 -5.48
C LYS A 372 -28.63 -1.32 -4.09
N ARG A 373 -28.10 -2.52 -3.90
CA ARG A 373 -28.30 -3.30 -2.67
C ARG A 373 -27.01 -3.95 -2.18
N CYS A 374 -26.99 -4.21 -0.89
CA CYS A 374 -25.96 -5.03 -0.29
C CYS A 374 -26.09 -6.47 -0.82
N HIS A 375 -25.03 -6.95 -1.46
CA HIS A 375 -24.91 -8.32 -1.94
C HIS A 375 -24.50 -9.27 -0.82
N ARG A 376 -23.54 -8.83 0.01
CA ARG A 376 -23.02 -9.64 1.11
C ARG A 376 -22.53 -8.74 2.26
N THR A 377 -22.73 -9.22 3.48
CA THR A 377 -22.14 -8.65 4.69
C THR A 377 -21.13 -9.65 5.23
N LEU A 378 -19.92 -9.18 5.54
CA LEU A 378 -18.88 -9.94 6.18
C LEU A 378 -18.65 -9.38 7.59
N GLU A 379 -18.85 -10.20 8.60
CA GLU A 379 -18.47 -9.88 9.98
C GLU A 379 -16.94 -10.06 10.09
N ALA A 380 -16.19 -9.01 9.74
CA ALA A 380 -14.76 -9.10 9.55
C ALA A 380 -13.97 -8.97 10.87
N HIS A 381 -14.48 -8.17 11.80
CA HIS A 381 -13.76 -7.84 13.03
C HIS A 381 -14.69 -7.79 14.25
N GLN A 382 -14.10 -7.99 15.43
CA GLN A 382 -14.81 -7.81 16.70
C GLN A 382 -14.95 -6.31 17.08
N HIS A 383 -14.21 -5.41 16.40
CA HIS A 383 -14.21 -3.97 16.60
C HIS A 383 -14.37 -3.24 15.26
N PHE A 384 -14.32 -1.91 15.25
CA PHE A 384 -14.51 -1.07 14.07
C PHE A 384 -13.62 -1.48 12.90
N CYS A 385 -14.20 -1.52 11.70
CA CYS A 385 -13.47 -1.67 10.46
C CYS A 385 -13.06 -0.28 9.95
N THR A 386 -11.83 0.12 10.25
CA THR A 386 -11.33 1.48 10.00
C THR A 386 -10.90 1.72 8.56
N SER A 387 -10.49 0.68 7.85
CA SER A 387 -9.99 0.77 6.49
C SER A 387 -10.27 -0.49 5.69
N ILE A 388 -10.33 -0.34 4.39
CA ILE A 388 -10.33 -1.41 3.43
C ILE A 388 -9.30 -1.10 2.34
N GLY A 389 -8.47 -2.08 2.02
CA GLY A 389 -7.50 -2.02 0.93
C GLY A 389 -7.96 -2.87 -0.25
N GLY A 390 -7.67 -2.43 -1.45
CA GLY A 390 -7.89 -3.19 -2.67
C GLY A 390 -6.72 -2.96 -3.63
N CYS A 391 -6.50 -3.90 -4.53
CA CYS A 391 -5.53 -3.71 -5.59
C CYS A 391 -6.09 -2.71 -6.61
N SER A 392 -5.36 -1.66 -6.87
CA SER A 392 -5.73 -0.60 -7.83
C SER A 392 -5.12 -0.82 -9.21
N SER A 393 -4.37 -1.91 -9.40
CA SER A 393 -3.70 -2.16 -10.67
C SER A 393 -4.70 -2.50 -11.76
N THR A 394 -4.59 -1.80 -12.88
CA THR A 394 -5.23 -2.17 -14.15
C THR A 394 -4.70 -3.50 -14.70
N ASP A 395 -3.60 -4.00 -14.15
CA ASP A 395 -3.06 -5.32 -14.42
C ASP A 395 -3.73 -6.35 -13.51
N ILE A 396 -4.80 -6.89 -14.04
CA ILE A 396 -5.66 -7.95 -13.49
C ILE A 396 -4.87 -9.21 -13.08
N ASN A 397 -3.61 -9.31 -13.42
CA ASN A 397 -2.77 -10.50 -13.21
C ASN A 397 -2.09 -10.56 -11.82
N ASN A 398 -2.13 -9.47 -11.04
CA ASN A 398 -1.42 -9.38 -9.77
C ASN A 398 -2.30 -9.12 -8.53
N CYS A 399 -3.63 -9.30 -8.65
CA CYS A 399 -4.57 -9.16 -7.51
C CYS A 399 -5.09 -10.49 -7.02
#